data_921400b98b6b52af2b5d7828ebfe956b
#
_entry.id   921400b98b6b52af2b5d7828ebfe956b
#
_cell.length_a   1.000
_cell.length_b   1.000
_cell.length_c   1.000
_cell.angle_alpha   90.00
_cell.angle_beta   90.00
_cell.angle_gamma   90.00
#
_symmetry.space_group_name_H-M   'P 1'
#
loop_
_entity.id
_entity.type
_entity.pdbx_description
1 polymer ?
#
loop_
_entity_poly.entity_id
_entity_poly.type
_entity_poly.pdbx_seq_one_letter_code
_entity_poly.pdbx_strand_id
1 'polypeptide(L)'
;MGLRIFGLKMENEYGEDCDFSNWTPDWHQEVSSADFKLGDDPNLSTRGSRMYKRGRAGVMKPTGTVEGQVDIPRIGHYFRGFLDQYKFTAGSGSGMNTHEFWGGECARLPSFAATQTYDFFQKQIIGAMIDALKLEVSDEFLTFSSDWVYKTESAETIDSENYNRVKMDETDIPLMFYDVKVKLNNKDPDGVQTSFTFEGKNNLNVDETIGLGSRHPQKIALAQQREIDLSLVTTLDEDTMRTILDGEYGEVGAMEPSKCQILKVPLELTVDICEDPDRKMIILFPECLLKVEYDFSDSDTIETTINLSTMGTGEATLKDGSKVVTDMYVRIENKQPAIKPATVTKKSTVTANVTSGTTKVEGATVKLTKYTDSAETYSETTAATGVATISNVPLGKYKVEVSKTGYKKYTGTYTVIDGTNNLDVKLIASAAGS
;
A
#
# COMPACT_ATOMS: atom_id res chain seq x y z
N MET A 1 -7.40 8.78 -27.26
CA MET A 1 -6.60 8.76 -26.02
C MET A 1 -6.46 7.30 -25.64
N GLY A 2 -5.24 6.79 -25.45
CA GLY A 2 -5.07 5.39 -25.04
C GLY A 2 -5.53 5.18 -23.61
N LEU A 3 -6.06 4.02 -23.30
CA LEU A 3 -6.47 3.62 -21.97
C LEU A 3 -5.24 3.58 -21.05
N ARG A 4 -5.32 4.20 -19.89
CA ARG A 4 -4.27 4.22 -18.87
C ARG A 4 -4.78 3.53 -17.62
N ILE A 5 -4.19 2.38 -17.33
CA ILE A 5 -4.63 1.55 -16.20
C ILE A 5 -3.47 1.41 -15.23
N PHE A 6 -3.77 1.60 -13.96
CA PHE A 6 -2.84 1.39 -12.87
C PHE A 6 -3.35 0.26 -11.97
N GLY A 7 -2.52 -0.73 -11.72
CA GLY A 7 -2.82 -1.85 -10.83
C GLY A 7 -1.89 -1.86 -9.65
N LEU A 8 -2.38 -2.23 -8.47
CA LEU A 8 -1.64 -2.19 -7.22
C LEU A 8 -1.82 -3.48 -6.41
N LYS A 9 -0.75 -3.91 -5.76
CA LYS A 9 -0.76 -5.03 -4.82
C LYS A 9 0.28 -4.81 -3.73
N MET A 10 -0.11 -5.00 -2.47
CA MET A 10 0.80 -4.86 -1.36
C MET A 10 1.85 -5.99 -1.36
N GLU A 11 3.13 -5.65 -1.19
CA GLU A 11 4.23 -6.60 -1.09
C GLU A 11 4.35 -7.19 0.32
N ASN A 12 4.86 -8.43 0.44
CA ASN A 12 5.24 -9.03 1.71
C ASN A 12 6.54 -8.44 2.26
N GLU A 13 7.51 -8.32 1.39
CA GLU A 13 8.83 -7.75 1.68
C GLU A 13 9.17 -6.73 0.61
N TYR A 14 9.83 -5.65 1.00
CA TYR A 14 10.20 -4.56 0.10
C TYR A 14 11.00 -5.04 -1.11
N GLY A 15 10.44 -4.79 -2.28
CA GLY A 15 11.09 -5.09 -3.54
C GLY A 15 11.32 -6.57 -3.77
N GLU A 16 10.44 -7.42 -3.25
CA GLU A 16 10.42 -8.84 -3.58
C GLU A 16 10.07 -9.02 -5.06
N ASP A 17 10.80 -9.92 -5.75
CA ASP A 17 10.51 -10.22 -7.14
C ASP A 17 9.11 -10.80 -7.26
N CYS A 18 8.22 -10.07 -7.91
CA CYS A 18 6.89 -10.53 -8.26
C CYS A 18 6.94 -11.30 -9.58
N ASP A 19 6.37 -12.49 -9.60
CA ASP A 19 6.09 -13.17 -10.87
C ASP A 19 4.87 -12.51 -11.53
N PHE A 20 5.12 -11.49 -12.34
CA PHE A 20 4.07 -10.74 -13.02
C PHE A 20 3.33 -11.58 -14.08
N SER A 21 3.87 -12.73 -14.52
CA SER A 21 3.17 -13.63 -15.47
C SER A 21 1.93 -14.28 -14.82
N ASN A 22 1.94 -14.48 -13.51
CA ASN A 22 0.84 -14.99 -12.70
C ASN A 22 0.31 -13.98 -11.68
N TRP A 23 0.72 -12.72 -11.81
CA TRP A 23 0.37 -11.67 -10.88
C TRP A 23 -1.06 -11.18 -11.14
N THR A 24 -1.84 -11.14 -10.09
CA THR A 24 -3.16 -10.52 -10.09
C THR A 24 -3.12 -9.40 -9.08
N PRO A 25 -3.26 -8.14 -9.50
CA PRO A 25 -3.34 -7.02 -8.58
C PRO A 25 -4.59 -7.14 -7.70
N ASP A 26 -4.57 -6.44 -6.57
CA ASP A 26 -5.73 -6.37 -5.69
C ASP A 26 -6.87 -5.62 -6.39
N TRP A 27 -6.52 -4.67 -7.28
CA TRP A 27 -7.44 -3.93 -8.13
C TRP A 27 -6.72 -3.27 -9.32
N HIS A 28 -7.50 -2.85 -10.29
CA HIS A 28 -7.11 -1.97 -11.38
C HIS A 28 -7.98 -0.71 -11.39
N GLN A 29 -7.40 0.42 -11.77
CA GLN A 29 -8.08 1.71 -11.90
C GLN A 29 -7.68 2.41 -13.19
N GLU A 30 -8.64 3.02 -13.88
CA GLU A 30 -8.33 4.05 -14.86
C GLU A 30 -7.78 5.28 -14.15
N VAL A 31 -6.70 5.82 -14.68
CA VAL A 31 -6.02 6.99 -14.12
C VAL A 31 -5.86 8.06 -15.19
N SER A 32 -5.91 9.32 -14.78
CA SER A 32 -5.69 10.45 -15.68
C SER A 32 -4.24 10.50 -16.14
N SER A 33 -3.33 10.20 -15.23
CA SER A 33 -1.89 10.16 -15.49
C SER A 33 -1.23 9.11 -14.61
N ALA A 34 -0.22 8.41 -15.16
CA ALA A 34 0.76 7.64 -14.40
C ALA A 34 2.10 7.79 -15.12
N ASP A 35 3.11 8.30 -14.42
CA ASP A 35 4.43 8.56 -14.99
C ASP A 35 5.52 8.09 -14.02
N PHE A 36 6.16 6.96 -14.36
CA PHE A 36 7.25 6.36 -13.58
C PHE A 36 8.56 6.44 -14.34
N LYS A 37 9.61 6.96 -13.69
CA LYS A 37 10.93 7.24 -14.28
C LYS A 37 12.04 6.71 -13.40
N LEU A 38 13.01 6.03 -13.99
CA LEU A 38 14.18 5.47 -13.28
C LEU A 38 15.15 6.54 -12.75
N GLY A 39 15.11 7.76 -13.30
CA GLY A 39 15.97 8.85 -12.85
C GLY A 39 17.46 8.53 -13.01
N ASP A 40 17.87 7.90 -14.12
CA ASP A 40 19.21 7.40 -14.36
C ASP A 40 20.09 8.36 -15.18
N ASP A 41 20.17 9.60 -14.79
CA ASP A 41 20.96 10.61 -15.49
C ASP A 41 22.42 10.17 -15.68
N PRO A 42 22.96 10.23 -16.91
CA PRO A 42 24.32 9.80 -17.18
C PRO A 42 25.35 10.77 -16.59
N ASN A 43 26.37 10.23 -15.94
CA ASN A 43 27.54 10.99 -15.53
C ASN A 43 28.45 11.25 -16.75
N LEU A 44 28.51 12.49 -17.20
CA LEU A 44 29.26 12.90 -18.38
C LEU A 44 30.56 13.61 -17.96
N SER A 45 31.65 13.35 -18.67
CA SER A 45 32.95 13.94 -18.40
C SER A 45 33.53 14.58 -19.67
N THR A 46 33.98 15.83 -19.57
CA THR A 46 34.63 16.58 -20.66
C THR A 46 36.14 16.34 -20.69
N ARG A 47 36.78 16.03 -19.55
CA ARG A 47 38.23 15.88 -19.40
C ARG A 47 39.03 17.00 -20.12
N GLY A 48 38.64 18.24 -19.91
CA GLY A 48 39.31 19.40 -20.53
C GLY A 48 38.94 19.66 -22.00
N SER A 49 37.96 18.96 -22.57
CA SER A 49 37.41 19.19 -23.90
C SER A 49 36.15 20.05 -23.83
N ARG A 50 35.85 20.77 -24.92
CA ARG A 50 34.58 21.52 -25.08
C ARG A 50 33.37 20.58 -25.28
N MET A 51 33.61 19.26 -25.56
CA MET A 51 32.59 18.25 -25.80
C MET A 51 32.73 17.13 -24.78
N TYR A 52 31.62 16.47 -24.44
CA TYR A 52 31.62 15.27 -23.61
C TYR A 52 32.31 14.11 -24.34
N LYS A 53 33.35 13.55 -23.78
CA LYS A 53 34.14 12.45 -24.39
C LYS A 53 33.82 11.07 -23.79
N ARG A 54 33.28 11.04 -22.59
CA ARG A 54 32.95 9.80 -21.88
C ARG A 54 31.68 10.00 -21.05
N GLY A 55 30.86 8.97 -20.98
CA GLY A 55 29.70 8.88 -20.11
C GLY A 55 29.63 7.53 -19.44
N ARG A 56 29.08 7.48 -18.27
CA ARG A 56 28.69 6.24 -17.55
C ARG A 56 27.28 6.46 -17.04
N ALA A 57 26.51 5.38 -16.98
CA ALA A 57 25.21 5.39 -16.35
C ALA A 57 25.32 5.85 -14.89
N GLY A 58 24.44 6.75 -14.49
CA GLY A 58 24.37 7.29 -13.13
C GLY A 58 23.70 6.35 -12.13
N VAL A 59 23.53 6.85 -10.92
CA VAL A 59 22.72 6.21 -9.87
C VAL A 59 21.24 6.39 -10.24
N MET A 60 20.43 5.41 -10.00
CA MET A 60 18.99 5.46 -10.24
C MET A 60 18.27 5.96 -9.00
N LYS A 61 17.42 6.97 -9.17
CA LYS A 61 16.49 7.49 -8.16
C LYS A 61 15.07 7.38 -8.72
N PRO A 62 14.50 6.18 -8.68
CA PRO A 62 13.23 5.93 -9.33
C PRO A 62 12.09 6.67 -8.61
N THR A 63 11.33 7.45 -9.37
CA THR A 63 10.17 8.20 -8.88
C THR A 63 8.99 8.02 -9.83
N GLY A 64 7.79 8.21 -9.31
CA GLY A 64 6.58 8.13 -10.11
C GLY A 64 5.49 9.02 -9.54
N THR A 65 4.55 9.41 -10.41
CA THR A 65 3.35 10.16 -10.03
C THR A 65 2.14 9.49 -10.65
N VAL A 66 1.07 9.34 -9.86
CA VAL A 66 -0.21 8.81 -10.31
C VAL A 66 -1.31 9.79 -9.95
N GLU A 67 -2.14 10.13 -10.93
CA GLU A 67 -3.24 11.08 -10.78
C GLU A 67 -4.53 10.50 -11.33
N GLY A 68 -5.63 10.76 -10.65
CA GLY A 68 -6.93 10.27 -11.08
C GLY A 68 -8.10 10.80 -10.24
N GLN A 69 -9.28 10.30 -10.55
CA GLN A 69 -10.47 10.54 -9.73
C GLN A 69 -10.45 9.62 -8.52
N VAL A 70 -10.94 10.12 -7.38
CA VAL A 70 -11.05 9.31 -6.17
C VAL A 70 -12.21 8.33 -6.31
N ASP A 71 -11.93 7.11 -5.96
CA ASP A 71 -12.85 5.99 -5.95
C ASP A 71 -12.77 5.30 -4.58
N ILE A 72 -13.89 5.26 -3.86
CA ILE A 72 -13.95 4.70 -2.49
C ILE A 72 -13.45 3.26 -2.42
N PRO A 73 -13.75 2.35 -3.35
CA PRO A 73 -13.19 1.00 -3.33
C PRO A 73 -11.65 0.93 -3.35
N ARG A 74 -10.96 1.89 -4.00
CA ARG A 74 -9.52 1.78 -4.28
C ARG A 74 -8.65 2.74 -3.49
N ILE A 75 -9.18 3.90 -3.12
CA ILE A 75 -8.41 4.92 -2.38
C ILE A 75 -7.81 4.41 -1.06
N GLY A 76 -8.39 3.36 -0.48
CA GLY A 76 -7.88 2.72 0.72
C GLY A 76 -6.44 2.21 0.59
N HIS A 77 -6.00 1.78 -0.61
CA HIS A 77 -4.62 1.36 -0.83
C HIS A 77 -3.64 2.53 -0.78
N TYR A 78 -4.06 3.71 -1.27
CA TYR A 78 -3.25 4.93 -1.16
C TYR A 78 -3.13 5.36 0.30
N PHE A 79 -4.22 5.37 1.06
CA PHE A 79 -4.14 5.63 2.50
C PHE A 79 -3.32 4.57 3.25
N ARG A 80 -3.41 3.30 2.86
CA ARG A 80 -2.57 2.23 3.43
C ARG A 80 -1.09 2.46 3.16
N GLY A 81 -0.73 2.99 2.00
CA GLY A 81 0.64 3.32 1.62
C GLY A 81 1.15 4.60 2.29
N PHE A 82 0.26 5.55 2.55
CA PHE A 82 0.59 6.83 3.15
C PHE A 82 0.64 6.79 4.69
N LEU A 83 -0.26 6.01 5.32
CA LEU A 83 -0.38 5.87 6.78
C LEU A 83 0.17 4.51 7.24
N ASP A 84 0.87 4.51 8.37
CA ASP A 84 1.58 3.32 8.87
C ASP A 84 0.67 2.35 9.65
N GLN A 85 -0.44 2.81 10.20
CA GLN A 85 -1.36 1.99 10.98
C GLN A 85 -2.63 1.64 10.20
N TYR A 86 -3.11 0.40 10.40
CA TYR A 86 -4.29 -0.11 9.71
C TYR A 86 -5.05 -1.13 10.53
N LYS A 87 -6.37 -1.01 10.52
CA LYS A 87 -7.28 -1.99 11.11
C LYS A 87 -8.40 -2.32 10.14
N PHE A 88 -8.70 -3.61 10.03
CA PHE A 88 -9.79 -4.13 9.21
C PHE A 88 -10.85 -4.77 10.11
N THR A 89 -12.10 -4.44 9.86
CA THR A 89 -13.25 -5.08 10.50
C THR A 89 -14.19 -5.59 9.41
N ALA A 90 -14.37 -6.90 9.36
CA ALA A 90 -15.28 -7.51 8.40
C ALA A 90 -16.74 -7.16 8.73
N GLY A 91 -17.51 -6.83 7.70
CA GLY A 91 -18.95 -6.64 7.81
C GLY A 91 -19.67 -7.96 8.13
N SER A 92 -20.77 -7.90 8.86
CA SER A 92 -21.61 -9.08 9.14
C SER A 92 -22.56 -9.36 7.96
N GLY A 93 -22.57 -10.58 7.45
CA GLY A 93 -23.43 -10.99 6.33
C GLY A 93 -23.10 -10.27 5.04
N SER A 94 -24.05 -9.54 4.46
CA SER A 94 -23.87 -8.71 3.27
C SER A 94 -23.40 -7.28 3.58
N GLY A 95 -23.08 -6.96 4.83
CA GLY A 95 -22.68 -5.63 5.29
C GLY A 95 -21.32 -5.20 4.73
N MET A 96 -21.09 -3.88 4.75
CA MET A 96 -19.82 -3.29 4.33
C MET A 96 -18.70 -3.63 5.29
N ASN A 97 -17.52 -3.88 4.76
CA ASN A 97 -16.28 -3.97 5.50
C ASN A 97 -15.83 -2.56 5.93
N THR A 98 -15.14 -2.48 7.04
CA THR A 98 -14.60 -1.22 7.55
C THR A 98 -13.08 -1.29 7.53
N HIS A 99 -12.48 -0.31 6.88
CA HIS A 99 -11.05 -0.07 6.82
C HIS A 99 -10.74 1.19 7.59
N GLU A 100 -9.89 1.10 8.57
CA GLU A 100 -9.48 2.22 9.41
C GLU A 100 -7.96 2.40 9.29
N PHE A 101 -7.54 3.62 8.97
CA PHE A 101 -6.14 3.98 8.79
C PHE A 101 -5.82 5.18 9.68
N TRP A 102 -4.63 5.20 10.26
CA TRP A 102 -4.19 6.37 11.03
C TRP A 102 -2.67 6.50 11.02
N GLY A 103 -2.21 7.72 11.26
CA GLY A 103 -0.80 8.01 11.42
C GLY A 103 -0.28 7.57 12.78
N GLY A 104 0.81 6.82 12.79
CA GLY A 104 1.57 6.45 13.98
C GLY A 104 3.02 6.92 13.86
N GLU A 105 3.86 6.36 14.72
CA GLU A 105 5.29 6.68 14.82
C GLU A 105 6.19 5.73 14.01
N CYS A 106 5.63 4.88 13.17
CA CYS A 106 6.43 3.89 12.44
C CYS A 106 7.02 4.51 11.16
N ALA A 107 8.35 4.62 11.11
CA ALA A 107 9.05 5.10 9.93
C ALA A 107 9.06 4.13 8.74
N ARG A 108 8.57 2.89 8.92
CA ARG A 108 8.48 1.90 7.84
C ARG A 108 7.06 1.84 7.32
N LEU A 109 6.87 2.39 6.15
CA LEU A 109 5.62 2.30 5.41
C LEU A 109 5.58 1.01 4.57
N PRO A 110 4.39 0.52 4.22
CA PRO A 110 4.26 -0.63 3.32
C PRO A 110 4.73 -0.29 1.91
N SER A 111 5.22 -1.30 1.20
CA SER A 111 5.56 -1.22 -0.21
C SER A 111 4.58 -2.01 -1.07
N PHE A 112 4.55 -1.68 -2.35
CA PHE A 112 3.65 -2.26 -3.32
C PHE A 112 4.39 -2.70 -4.57
N ALA A 113 3.91 -3.77 -5.18
CA ALA A 113 4.12 -4.03 -6.58
C ALA A 113 3.02 -3.33 -7.39
N ALA A 114 3.37 -2.67 -8.47
CA ALA A 114 2.44 -1.93 -9.29
C ALA A 114 2.61 -2.24 -10.78
N THR A 115 1.52 -2.10 -11.53
CA THR A 115 1.54 -2.14 -13.00
C THR A 115 1.01 -0.84 -13.56
N GLN A 116 1.74 -0.29 -14.50
CA GLN A 116 1.31 0.84 -15.32
C GLN A 116 1.08 0.32 -16.72
N THR A 117 -0.17 0.26 -17.14
CA THR A 117 -0.57 -0.35 -18.42
C THR A 117 -1.04 0.70 -19.39
N TYR A 118 -0.51 0.64 -20.61
CA TYR A 118 -0.96 1.37 -21.78
C TYR A 118 -1.43 0.40 -22.84
N ASP A 119 -2.00 0.89 -23.94
CA ASP A 119 -2.57 0.07 -25.01
C ASP A 119 -1.65 -1.03 -25.55
N PHE A 120 -0.33 -0.81 -25.55
CA PHE A 120 0.64 -1.69 -26.21
C PHE A 120 1.83 -2.11 -25.32
N PHE A 121 1.95 -1.55 -24.11
CA PHE A 121 3.00 -1.97 -23.19
C PHE A 121 2.57 -1.83 -21.73
N GLN A 122 3.23 -2.58 -20.88
CA GLN A 122 3.06 -2.53 -19.43
C GLN A 122 4.42 -2.35 -18.76
N LYS A 123 4.50 -1.38 -17.85
CA LYS A 123 5.56 -1.32 -16.87
C LYS A 123 5.17 -2.10 -15.62
N GLN A 124 6.11 -2.84 -15.09
CA GLN A 124 6.00 -3.60 -13.85
C GLN A 124 6.96 -2.97 -12.86
N ILE A 125 6.43 -2.48 -11.74
CA ILE A 125 7.13 -1.66 -10.76
C ILE A 125 7.19 -2.44 -9.46
N ILE A 126 8.35 -2.48 -8.82
CA ILE A 126 8.61 -3.26 -7.60
C ILE A 126 9.17 -2.34 -6.52
N GLY A 127 8.72 -2.51 -5.29
CA GLY A 127 9.15 -1.74 -4.13
C GLY A 127 8.63 -0.30 -4.17
N ALA A 128 7.40 -0.09 -4.67
CA ALA A 128 6.79 1.22 -4.74
C ALA A 128 6.26 1.64 -3.36
N MET A 129 6.59 2.86 -2.94
CA MET A 129 6.17 3.46 -1.67
C MET A 129 5.63 4.86 -1.93
N ILE A 130 4.61 5.27 -1.19
CA ILE A 130 3.99 6.60 -1.32
C ILE A 130 4.78 7.61 -0.51
N ASP A 131 5.32 8.62 -1.18
CA ASP A 131 6.00 9.76 -0.55
C ASP A 131 5.02 10.90 -0.27
N ALA A 132 4.16 11.24 -1.23
CA ALA A 132 3.13 12.25 -1.05
C ALA A 132 1.76 11.75 -1.52
N LEU A 133 0.71 12.27 -0.89
CA LEU A 133 -0.68 12.05 -1.27
C LEU A 133 -1.43 13.38 -1.18
N LYS A 134 -2.06 13.77 -2.28
CA LYS A 134 -2.92 14.95 -2.37
C LYS A 134 -4.34 14.54 -2.72
N LEU A 135 -5.32 15.14 -2.07
CA LEU A 135 -6.72 15.11 -2.47
C LEU A 135 -7.18 16.55 -2.74
N GLU A 136 -7.94 16.73 -3.78
CA GLU A 136 -8.46 18.03 -4.17
C GLU A 136 -9.89 17.91 -4.68
N VAL A 137 -10.74 18.75 -4.18
CA VAL A 137 -12.10 18.91 -4.66
C VAL A 137 -12.36 20.38 -4.95
N SER A 138 -12.89 20.64 -6.12
CA SER A 138 -13.36 21.93 -6.58
C SER A 138 -14.72 21.74 -7.26
N ASP A 139 -14.95 22.36 -8.39
CA ASP A 139 -16.28 22.45 -9.02
C ASP A 139 -16.83 21.13 -9.58
N GLU A 140 -16.02 20.09 -9.76
CA GLU A 140 -16.44 18.86 -10.44
C GLU A 140 -16.19 17.61 -9.58
N PHE A 141 -15.03 16.97 -9.75
CA PHE A 141 -14.71 15.69 -9.15
C PHE A 141 -13.76 15.83 -7.96
N LEU A 142 -13.89 14.93 -7.01
CA LEU A 142 -12.82 14.67 -6.05
C LEU A 142 -11.69 13.92 -6.76
N THR A 143 -10.53 14.55 -6.81
CA THR A 143 -9.34 14.02 -7.49
C THR A 143 -8.24 13.70 -6.48
N PHE A 144 -7.32 12.82 -6.88
CA PHE A 144 -6.12 12.54 -6.13
C PHE A 144 -4.88 12.65 -7.00
N SER A 145 -3.76 12.98 -6.36
CA SER A 145 -2.41 12.84 -6.90
C SER A 145 -1.53 12.17 -5.84
N SER A 146 -0.69 11.25 -6.25
CA SER A 146 0.24 10.55 -5.36
C SER A 146 1.63 10.48 -5.96
N ASP A 147 2.65 10.86 -5.18
CA ASP A 147 4.04 10.74 -5.54
C ASP A 147 4.65 9.48 -4.93
N TRP A 148 5.42 8.78 -5.72
CA TRP A 148 5.98 7.48 -5.42
C TRP A 148 7.49 7.46 -5.54
N VAL A 149 8.13 6.69 -4.67
CA VAL A 149 9.50 6.24 -4.84
C VAL A 149 9.49 4.72 -4.96
N TYR A 150 10.39 4.14 -5.78
CA TYR A 150 10.38 2.70 -5.98
C TYR A 150 11.78 2.11 -6.16
N LYS A 151 11.89 0.80 -6.15
CA LYS A 151 13.19 0.10 -6.22
C LYS A 151 13.66 -0.08 -7.66
N THR A 152 12.81 -0.66 -8.50
CA THR A 152 13.14 -1.00 -9.89
C THR A 152 11.88 -1.21 -10.73
N GLU A 153 12.05 -1.18 -12.04
CA GLU A 153 10.98 -1.47 -13.00
C GLU A 153 11.46 -2.40 -14.11
N SER A 154 10.53 -3.10 -14.72
CA SER A 154 10.68 -3.77 -16.01
C SER A 154 9.53 -3.34 -16.93
N ALA A 155 9.71 -3.54 -18.22
CA ALA A 155 8.67 -3.24 -19.20
C ALA A 155 8.54 -4.39 -20.20
N GLU A 156 7.30 -4.70 -20.56
CA GLU A 156 6.98 -5.70 -21.57
C GLU A 156 5.94 -5.17 -22.55
N THR A 157 5.89 -5.76 -23.74
CA THR A 157 4.81 -5.50 -24.70
C THR A 157 3.57 -6.32 -24.31
N ILE A 158 2.40 -5.71 -24.43
CA ILE A 158 1.13 -6.37 -24.16
C ILE A 158 0.56 -6.85 -25.49
N ASP A 159 0.19 -8.14 -25.53
CA ASP A 159 -0.68 -8.71 -26.56
C ASP A 159 -2.14 -8.73 -26.12
N SER A 160 -3.05 -9.10 -27.03
CA SER A 160 -4.49 -9.15 -26.73
C SER A 160 -4.85 -10.15 -25.62
N GLU A 161 -4.04 -11.18 -25.38
CA GLU A 161 -4.28 -12.18 -24.33
C GLU A 161 -3.89 -11.62 -22.95
N ASN A 162 -2.82 -10.82 -22.89
CA ASN A 162 -2.36 -10.18 -21.67
C ASN A 162 -3.24 -9.00 -21.25
N TYR A 163 -3.83 -8.29 -22.21
CA TYR A 163 -4.75 -7.19 -21.96
C TYR A 163 -6.03 -7.64 -21.23
N ASN A 164 -6.51 -8.85 -21.49
CA ASN A 164 -7.67 -9.42 -20.81
C ASN A 164 -7.46 -9.74 -19.33
N ARG A 165 -6.24 -9.66 -18.82
CA ARG A 165 -5.94 -9.78 -17.37
C ARG A 165 -6.27 -8.51 -16.60
N VAL A 166 -6.39 -7.40 -17.30
CA VAL A 166 -6.74 -6.11 -16.71
C VAL A 166 -8.26 -6.02 -16.63
N LYS A 167 -8.81 -6.45 -15.49
CA LYS A 167 -10.25 -6.33 -15.24
C LYS A 167 -10.52 -5.00 -14.57
N MET A 168 -11.30 -4.16 -15.23
CA MET A 168 -11.88 -2.98 -14.63
C MET A 168 -13.20 -3.36 -13.97
N ASP A 169 -13.44 -2.84 -12.78
CA ASP A 169 -14.74 -2.93 -12.15
C ASP A 169 -15.58 -1.75 -12.70
N GLU A 170 -16.56 -2.06 -13.55
CA GLU A 170 -17.44 -1.06 -14.18
C GLU A 170 -18.41 -0.40 -13.19
N THR A 171 -18.37 -0.79 -11.91
CA THR A 171 -19.29 -0.28 -10.87
C THR A 171 -18.75 0.97 -10.15
N ASP A 172 -17.75 1.63 -10.71
CA ASP A 172 -17.17 2.81 -10.11
C ASP A 172 -18.08 4.03 -10.27
N ILE A 173 -18.39 4.65 -9.14
CA ILE A 173 -19.13 5.90 -9.09
C ILE A 173 -18.12 7.01 -8.82
N PRO A 174 -17.87 7.94 -9.77
CA PRO A 174 -16.97 9.05 -9.53
C PRO A 174 -17.57 9.96 -8.44
N LEU A 175 -16.72 10.38 -7.51
CA LEU A 175 -17.13 11.27 -6.42
C LEU A 175 -17.20 12.71 -6.92
N MET A 176 -18.35 13.32 -6.72
CA MET A 176 -18.60 14.71 -7.11
C MET A 176 -18.39 15.64 -5.91
N PHE A 177 -18.17 16.93 -6.17
CA PHE A 177 -17.99 17.92 -5.12
C PHE A 177 -19.16 17.96 -4.12
N TYR A 178 -20.40 17.71 -4.56
CA TYR A 178 -21.59 17.72 -3.70
C TYR A 178 -21.71 16.49 -2.77
N ASP A 179 -20.91 15.43 -3.01
CA ASP A 179 -20.82 14.27 -2.12
C ASP A 179 -19.90 14.55 -0.91
N VAL A 180 -19.14 15.64 -0.97
CA VAL A 180 -18.15 16.02 0.03
C VAL A 180 -18.73 17.05 1.00
N LYS A 181 -18.59 16.79 2.30
CA LYS A 181 -18.98 17.71 3.38
C LYS A 181 -17.77 17.92 4.29
N VAL A 182 -17.52 19.17 4.63
CA VAL A 182 -16.43 19.54 5.53
C VAL A 182 -17.02 20.13 6.81
N LYS A 183 -16.55 19.65 7.97
CA LYS A 183 -16.86 20.21 9.29
C LYS A 183 -15.61 20.83 9.89
N LEU A 184 -15.71 22.08 10.31
CA LEU A 184 -14.65 22.75 11.03
C LEU A 184 -15.09 22.93 12.50
N ASN A 185 -14.22 22.54 13.44
CA ASN A 185 -14.50 22.60 14.87
C ASN A 185 -15.83 21.89 15.27
N ASN A 186 -16.10 20.72 14.63
CA ASN A 186 -17.32 19.91 14.79
C ASN A 186 -18.63 20.62 14.40
N LYS A 187 -18.56 21.72 13.65
CA LYS A 187 -19.70 22.44 13.12
C LYS A 187 -19.69 22.37 11.59
N ASP A 188 -20.86 22.27 10.99
CA ASP A 188 -21.02 22.48 9.56
C ASP A 188 -20.89 24.00 9.32
N PRO A 189 -19.94 24.48 8.50
CA PRO A 189 -19.88 25.89 8.14
C PRO A 189 -21.14 26.25 7.36
N ASP A 190 -21.83 27.33 7.75
CA ASP A 190 -23.01 27.81 7.04
C ASP A 190 -22.66 28.52 5.73
N GLY A 191 -21.36 28.88 5.55
CA GLY A 191 -20.84 29.45 4.31
C GLY A 191 -20.75 28.42 3.18
N VAL A 192 -20.81 28.91 1.96
CA VAL A 192 -20.64 28.08 0.75
C VAL A 192 -19.16 27.69 0.63
N GLN A 193 -18.88 26.41 0.80
CA GLN A 193 -17.54 25.85 0.59
C GLN A 193 -17.31 25.64 -0.89
N THR A 194 -16.27 26.27 -1.43
CA THR A 194 -15.98 26.24 -2.86
C THR A 194 -14.86 25.28 -3.25
N SER A 195 -13.88 25.07 -2.37
CA SER A 195 -12.83 24.08 -2.60
C SER A 195 -12.21 23.55 -1.31
N PHE A 196 -11.68 22.34 -1.37
CA PHE A 196 -10.89 21.74 -0.31
C PHE A 196 -9.67 21.04 -0.90
N THR A 197 -8.52 21.24 -0.29
CA THR A 197 -7.27 20.56 -0.65
C THR A 197 -6.63 19.96 0.60
N PHE A 198 -6.23 18.70 0.50
CA PHE A 198 -5.36 17.99 1.43
C PHE A 198 -4.06 17.68 0.71
N GLU A 199 -2.92 18.01 1.31
CA GLU A 199 -1.59 17.63 0.84
C GLU A 199 -0.79 17.06 1.99
N GLY A 200 -0.42 15.77 1.87
CA GLY A 200 0.38 15.06 2.85
C GLY A 200 1.70 14.59 2.27
N LYS A 201 2.79 14.70 3.05
CA LYS A 201 4.14 14.24 2.67
C LYS A 201 4.76 13.40 3.79
N ASN A 202 5.35 12.27 3.41
CA ASN A 202 6.10 11.38 4.31
C ASN A 202 7.59 11.69 4.33
N ASN A 203 8.08 12.51 3.40
CA ASN A 203 9.49 12.90 3.29
C ASN A 203 10.43 11.68 3.30
N LEU A 204 10.21 10.73 2.36
CA LEU A 204 10.96 9.49 2.29
C LEU A 204 12.44 9.72 2.00
N ASN A 205 13.33 9.22 2.85
CA ASN A 205 14.77 9.38 2.67
C ASN A 205 15.31 8.35 1.67
N VAL A 206 15.28 8.70 0.39
CA VAL A 206 15.75 7.86 -0.72
C VAL A 206 17.29 7.84 -0.80
N ASP A 207 17.96 8.92 -0.44
CA ASP A 207 19.41 9.06 -0.59
C ASP A 207 20.20 8.03 0.25
N GLU A 208 19.68 7.64 1.39
CA GLU A 208 20.28 6.62 2.25
C GLU A 208 20.01 5.17 1.80
N THR A 209 19.21 4.96 0.77
CA THR A 209 18.87 3.61 0.28
C THR A 209 19.88 3.04 -0.70
N ILE A 210 20.74 3.90 -1.26
CA ILE A 210 21.68 3.56 -2.32
C ILE A 210 23.06 3.37 -1.72
N GLY A 211 23.63 2.17 -1.87
CA GLY A 211 24.95 1.80 -1.36
C GLY A 211 26.00 1.64 -2.46
N LEU A 212 27.26 1.53 -2.04
CA LEU A 212 28.37 1.23 -2.94
C LEU A 212 28.15 -0.11 -3.64
N GLY A 213 28.39 -0.16 -4.95
CA GLY A 213 28.25 -1.36 -5.76
C GLY A 213 26.86 -1.56 -6.38
N SER A 214 25.87 -0.73 -6.06
CA SER A 214 24.55 -0.76 -6.68
C SER A 214 24.17 0.57 -7.34
N ARG A 215 23.40 0.49 -8.41
CA ARG A 215 22.77 1.65 -9.04
C ARG A 215 21.34 1.86 -8.55
N HIS A 216 20.74 0.83 -7.95
CA HIS A 216 19.36 0.81 -7.46
C HIS A 216 19.29 0.97 -5.95
N PRO A 217 18.17 1.46 -5.40
CA PRO A 217 17.86 1.36 -3.98
C PRO A 217 17.97 -0.07 -3.48
N GLN A 218 18.74 -0.29 -2.40
CA GLN A 218 19.01 -1.63 -1.84
C GLN A 218 18.13 -1.95 -0.63
N LYS A 219 17.58 -0.95 0.01
CA LYS A 219 16.73 -1.08 1.20
C LYS A 219 15.55 -0.14 1.12
N ILE A 220 14.56 -0.39 1.96
CA ILE A 220 13.37 0.45 2.12
C ILE A 220 13.76 1.88 2.49
N ALA A 221 13.13 2.87 1.86
CA ALA A 221 13.22 4.25 2.29
C ALA A 221 12.45 4.43 3.61
N LEU A 222 13.04 5.14 4.56
CA LEU A 222 12.38 5.41 5.82
C LEU A 222 11.66 6.76 5.74
N ALA A 223 10.42 6.80 6.22
CA ALA A 223 9.67 8.03 6.38
C ALA A 223 10.35 8.89 7.45
N GLN A 224 10.40 10.19 7.18
CA GLN A 224 10.85 11.20 8.13
C GLN A 224 9.62 11.84 8.82
N GLN A 225 9.70 13.11 9.13
CA GLN A 225 8.57 13.84 9.67
C GLN A 225 7.46 13.91 8.61
N ARG A 226 6.26 13.45 8.99
CA ARG A 226 5.07 13.61 8.14
C ARG A 226 4.58 15.05 8.25
N GLU A 227 4.29 15.65 7.11
CA GLU A 227 3.73 16.98 7.00
C GLU A 227 2.37 16.86 6.33
N ILE A 228 1.35 17.50 6.91
CA ILE A 228 0.00 17.51 6.37
C ILE A 228 -0.51 18.95 6.40
N ASP A 229 -0.77 19.48 5.23
CA ASP A 229 -1.34 20.81 5.03
C ASP A 229 -2.73 20.68 4.39
N LEU A 230 -3.66 21.49 4.88
CA LEU A 230 -5.04 21.53 4.42
C LEU A 230 -5.38 22.95 4.03
N SER A 231 -6.18 23.10 3.00
CA SER A 231 -6.73 24.38 2.58
C SER A 231 -8.22 24.25 2.30
N LEU A 232 -9.02 25.10 2.92
CA LEU A 232 -10.45 25.19 2.71
C LEU A 232 -10.80 26.61 2.26
N VAL A 233 -11.43 26.74 1.10
CA VAL A 233 -11.98 28.02 0.63
C VAL A 233 -13.48 28.04 0.87
N THR A 234 -13.94 29.06 1.56
CA THR A 234 -15.35 29.24 1.94
C THR A 234 -15.78 30.69 1.84
N THR A 235 -17.04 30.91 1.53
CA THR A 235 -17.63 32.25 1.68
C THR A 235 -17.85 32.56 3.16
N LEU A 236 -17.62 33.81 3.56
CA LEU A 236 -17.76 34.27 4.93
C LEU A 236 -19.22 34.62 5.24
N ASP A 237 -19.74 33.98 6.27
CA ASP A 237 -20.95 34.39 6.99
C ASP A 237 -20.63 34.65 8.47
N GLU A 238 -21.65 35.08 9.25
CA GLU A 238 -21.43 35.43 10.66
C GLU A 238 -21.02 34.24 11.51
N ASP A 239 -21.56 33.03 11.26
CA ASP A 239 -21.29 31.85 12.08
C ASP A 239 -19.94 31.21 11.71
N THR A 240 -19.60 31.21 10.45
CA THR A 240 -18.26 30.81 9.97
C THR A 240 -17.20 31.73 10.53
N MET A 241 -17.44 33.06 10.50
CA MET A 241 -16.52 34.03 11.07
C MET A 241 -16.35 33.84 12.57
N ARG A 242 -17.41 33.58 13.33
CA ARG A 242 -17.34 33.28 14.76
C ARG A 242 -16.50 32.03 15.03
N THR A 243 -16.69 30.97 14.26
CA THR A 243 -15.92 29.71 14.39
C THR A 243 -14.45 29.94 14.12
N ILE A 244 -14.11 30.78 13.14
CA ILE A 244 -12.73 31.16 12.82
C ILE A 244 -12.13 31.97 13.97
N LEU A 245 -12.85 33.01 14.46
CA LEU A 245 -12.38 33.87 15.54
C LEU A 245 -12.22 33.10 16.86
N ASP A 246 -13.12 32.18 17.18
CA ASP A 246 -12.99 31.29 18.33
C ASP A 246 -11.73 30.40 18.20
N GLY A 247 -11.43 29.92 16.98
CA GLY A 247 -10.25 29.13 16.68
C GLY A 247 -8.93 29.93 16.70
N GLU A 248 -8.96 31.19 16.32
CA GLU A 248 -7.77 32.04 16.19
C GLU A 248 -7.46 32.80 17.50
N TYR A 249 -8.48 33.31 18.18
CA TYR A 249 -8.34 34.17 19.36
C TYR A 249 -8.76 33.49 20.66
N GLY A 250 -9.47 32.37 20.62
CA GLY A 250 -10.00 31.66 21.78
C GLY A 250 -11.34 32.18 22.28
N GLU A 251 -11.69 33.42 21.97
CA GLU A 251 -13.02 34.00 22.18
C GLU A 251 -13.29 35.15 21.23
N VAL A 252 -14.54 35.37 20.89
CA VAL A 252 -14.95 36.49 20.06
C VAL A 252 -14.75 37.80 20.83
N GLY A 253 -14.04 38.74 20.26
CA GLY A 253 -13.74 40.05 20.85
C GLY A 253 -12.45 40.15 21.66
N ALA A 254 -11.65 39.07 21.68
CA ALA A 254 -10.29 39.17 22.21
C ALA A 254 -9.44 40.13 21.39
N MET A 255 -8.64 40.96 22.03
CA MET A 255 -7.80 41.96 21.35
C MET A 255 -6.49 41.38 20.80
N GLU A 256 -6.06 40.26 21.32
CA GLU A 256 -4.83 39.58 20.92
C GLU A 256 -5.02 38.06 21.00
N PRO A 257 -4.45 37.28 20.07
CA PRO A 257 -4.38 35.83 20.21
C PRO A 257 -3.71 35.43 21.51
N SER A 258 -4.11 34.31 22.08
CA SER A 258 -3.49 33.82 23.32
C SER A 258 -1.98 33.64 23.15
N LYS A 259 -1.19 34.30 23.98
CA LYS A 259 0.29 34.20 23.97
C LYS A 259 0.83 32.86 24.52
N CYS A 260 -0.01 32.12 25.24
CA CYS A 260 0.41 30.94 25.99
C CYS A 260 -0.22 29.63 25.49
N GLN A 261 -1.23 29.71 24.67
CA GLN A 261 -1.93 28.52 24.16
C GLN A 261 -2.01 28.55 22.62
N ILE A 262 -1.57 27.49 22.02
CA ILE A 262 -1.82 27.22 20.61
C ILE A 262 -3.25 26.67 20.53
N LEU A 263 -4.12 27.39 19.88
CA LEU A 263 -5.50 26.94 19.64
C LEU A 263 -5.50 25.89 18.53
N LYS A 264 -6.25 24.83 18.74
CA LYS A 264 -6.35 23.70 17.85
C LYS A 264 -7.80 23.42 17.55
N VAL A 265 -8.10 23.20 16.28
CA VAL A 265 -9.44 22.88 15.82
C VAL A 265 -9.45 21.57 15.06
N PRO A 266 -10.41 20.67 15.28
CA PRO A 266 -10.59 19.50 14.44
C PRO A 266 -11.21 19.88 13.10
N LEU A 267 -10.81 19.16 12.04
CA LEU A 267 -11.43 19.20 10.72
C LEU A 267 -11.82 17.79 10.31
N GLU A 268 -13.07 17.63 9.89
CA GLU A 268 -13.62 16.37 9.39
C GLU A 268 -14.15 16.55 7.96
N LEU A 269 -13.68 15.70 7.06
CA LEU A 269 -14.20 15.53 5.73
C LEU A 269 -15.04 14.26 5.68
N THR A 270 -16.28 14.36 5.28
CA THR A 270 -17.18 13.21 5.07
C THR A 270 -17.58 13.14 3.61
N VAL A 271 -17.46 11.96 3.02
CA VAL A 271 -17.91 11.66 1.66
C VAL A 271 -19.05 10.65 1.74
N ASP A 272 -20.24 11.09 1.35
CA ASP A 272 -21.46 10.29 1.31
C ASP A 272 -22.00 10.27 -0.12
N ILE A 273 -22.09 9.09 -0.74
CA ILE A 273 -22.58 8.93 -2.11
C ILE A 273 -24.11 8.75 -2.07
N CYS A 274 -24.83 9.63 -2.75
CA CYS A 274 -26.31 9.54 -2.82
C CYS A 274 -26.81 8.25 -3.45
N GLU A 275 -26.10 7.72 -4.45
CA GLU A 275 -26.45 6.51 -5.17
C GLU A 275 -26.11 5.22 -4.43
N ASP A 276 -25.13 5.26 -3.51
CA ASP A 276 -24.71 4.11 -2.69
C ASP A 276 -24.41 4.57 -1.25
N PRO A 277 -25.43 4.79 -0.43
CA PRO A 277 -25.27 5.33 0.93
C PRO A 277 -24.54 4.39 1.90
N ASP A 278 -24.32 3.14 1.50
CA ASP A 278 -23.55 2.17 2.28
C ASP A 278 -22.04 2.40 2.13
N ARG A 279 -21.59 3.04 1.04
CA ARG A 279 -20.19 3.42 0.84
C ARG A 279 -19.93 4.78 1.44
N LYS A 280 -18.97 4.84 2.35
CA LYS A 280 -18.62 6.07 3.06
C LYS A 280 -17.13 6.21 3.21
N MET A 281 -16.68 7.46 3.19
CA MET A 281 -15.32 7.80 3.58
C MET A 281 -15.36 8.97 4.56
N ILE A 282 -14.63 8.85 5.66
CA ILE A 282 -14.45 9.91 6.65
C ILE A 282 -12.96 10.13 6.81
N ILE A 283 -12.52 11.36 6.70
CA ILE A 283 -11.16 11.79 6.99
C ILE A 283 -11.23 12.79 8.13
N LEU A 284 -10.61 12.47 9.24
CA LEU A 284 -10.57 13.30 10.44
C LEU A 284 -9.14 13.75 10.73
N PHE A 285 -8.97 15.04 10.90
CA PHE A 285 -7.75 15.67 11.42
C PHE A 285 -8.08 16.17 12.82
N PRO A 286 -7.70 15.45 13.89
CA PRO A 286 -8.20 15.71 15.22
C PRO A 286 -7.76 17.06 15.81
N GLU A 287 -6.55 17.50 15.46
CA GLU A 287 -5.99 18.78 15.91
C GLU A 287 -5.25 19.46 14.78
N CYS A 288 -5.73 20.62 14.36
CA CYS A 288 -5.13 21.46 13.35
C CYS A 288 -4.84 22.85 13.90
N LEU A 289 -3.69 23.39 13.50
CA LEU A 289 -3.38 24.81 13.68
C LEU A 289 -4.05 25.59 12.57
N LEU A 290 -4.77 26.62 12.91
CA LEU A 290 -5.54 27.43 11.98
C LEU A 290 -4.78 28.70 11.62
N LYS A 291 -4.70 28.99 10.32
CA LYS A 291 -4.20 30.24 9.76
C LYS A 291 -5.18 30.70 8.67
N VAL A 292 -5.71 31.89 8.82
CA VAL A 292 -6.74 32.42 7.94
C VAL A 292 -6.17 33.54 7.07
N GLU A 293 -6.52 33.49 5.79
CA GLU A 293 -6.22 34.55 4.83
C GLU A 293 -7.55 35.07 4.26
N TYR A 294 -7.83 36.37 4.47
CA TYR A 294 -9.04 36.99 4.04
C TYR A 294 -8.82 37.68 2.69
N ASP A 295 -9.65 37.39 1.71
CA ASP A 295 -9.69 38.11 0.45
C ASP A 295 -10.89 39.07 0.40
N PHE A 296 -10.59 40.36 0.44
CA PHE A 296 -11.57 41.44 0.34
C PHE A 296 -11.58 42.08 -1.05
N SER A 297 -11.04 41.43 -2.05
CA SER A 297 -10.91 41.99 -3.42
C SER A 297 -12.25 42.06 -4.16
N ASP A 298 -13.22 41.24 -3.81
CA ASP A 298 -14.57 41.26 -4.37
C ASP A 298 -15.53 42.07 -3.47
N SER A 299 -16.42 42.86 -4.07
CA SER A 299 -17.34 43.71 -3.36
C SER A 299 -18.61 43.01 -2.93
N ASP A 300 -18.97 41.89 -3.54
CA ASP A 300 -20.25 41.23 -3.34
C ASP A 300 -20.20 40.01 -2.41
N THR A 301 -19.04 39.28 -2.40
CA THR A 301 -18.82 38.14 -1.53
C THR A 301 -17.41 38.17 -0.95
N ILE A 302 -17.28 37.95 0.35
CA ILE A 302 -15.98 37.81 0.98
C ILE A 302 -15.61 36.32 0.97
N GLU A 303 -14.58 35.98 0.19
CA GLU A 303 -14.01 34.65 0.25
C GLU A 303 -12.87 34.59 1.27
N THR A 304 -12.73 33.46 1.92
CA THR A 304 -11.71 33.24 2.92
C THR A 304 -11.03 31.91 2.67
N THR A 305 -9.71 31.95 2.66
CA THR A 305 -8.89 30.74 2.62
C THR A 305 -8.43 30.41 4.03
N ILE A 306 -8.86 29.23 4.51
CA ILE A 306 -8.50 28.68 5.80
C ILE A 306 -7.41 27.65 5.57
N ASN A 307 -6.19 27.98 5.96
CA ASN A 307 -5.05 27.07 5.91
C ASN A 307 -4.91 26.39 7.28
N LEU A 308 -4.74 25.07 7.28
CA LEU A 308 -4.56 24.31 8.50
C LEU A 308 -3.35 23.38 8.35
N SER A 309 -2.55 23.29 9.40
CA SER A 309 -1.48 22.30 9.50
C SER A 309 -1.76 21.37 10.66
N THR A 310 -1.63 20.06 10.46
CA THR A 310 -2.02 19.07 11.48
C THR A 310 -0.99 18.92 12.58
N MET A 311 -1.45 18.45 13.74
CA MET A 311 -0.62 18.10 14.88
C MET A 311 -0.85 16.63 15.28
N GLY A 312 0.23 15.92 15.59
CA GLY A 312 0.21 14.49 15.96
C GLY A 312 -0.21 14.21 17.41
N THR A 313 -0.89 15.16 18.09
CA THR A 313 -1.31 15.01 19.49
C THR A 313 -2.80 14.77 19.67
N GLY A 314 -3.56 14.82 18.58
CA GLY A 314 -5.01 14.67 18.61
C GLY A 314 -5.48 13.23 18.79
N GLU A 315 -6.65 13.03 19.41
CA GLU A 315 -7.27 11.72 19.59
C GLU A 315 -8.38 11.48 18.54
N ALA A 316 -8.32 10.35 17.85
CA ALA A 316 -9.41 9.83 17.03
C ALA A 316 -10.03 8.60 17.69
N THR A 317 -11.35 8.41 17.50
CA THR A 317 -12.08 7.24 18.02
C THR A 317 -12.36 6.28 16.87
N LEU A 318 -11.85 5.07 16.99
CA LEU A 318 -12.10 4.00 16.04
C LEU A 318 -13.56 3.51 16.13
N LYS A 319 -14.02 2.76 15.12
CA LYS A 319 -15.38 2.23 15.08
C LYS A 319 -15.75 1.33 16.26
N ASP A 320 -14.77 0.64 16.85
CA ASP A 320 -14.98 -0.21 18.04
C ASP A 320 -14.96 0.56 19.37
N GLY A 321 -14.80 1.88 19.33
CA GLY A 321 -14.73 2.76 20.51
C GLY A 321 -13.35 2.91 21.12
N SER A 322 -12.32 2.22 20.61
CA SER A 322 -10.94 2.44 21.05
C SER A 322 -10.41 3.80 20.54
N LYS A 323 -9.51 4.41 21.31
CA LYS A 323 -8.92 5.70 20.96
C LYS A 323 -7.49 5.54 20.49
N VAL A 324 -7.12 6.32 19.50
CA VAL A 324 -5.76 6.41 18.95
C VAL A 324 -5.29 7.86 18.90
N VAL A 325 -4.03 8.09 19.16
CA VAL A 325 -3.39 9.41 19.02
C VAL A 325 -2.82 9.48 17.60
N THR A 326 -3.19 10.51 16.85
CA THR A 326 -2.83 10.62 15.43
C THR A 326 -2.96 12.05 14.91
N ASP A 327 -2.23 12.34 13.85
CA ASP A 327 -2.38 13.56 13.04
C ASP A 327 -3.51 13.45 12.00
N MET A 328 -3.81 12.22 11.55
CA MET A 328 -4.85 11.94 10.56
C MET A 328 -5.46 10.56 10.80
N TYR A 329 -6.77 10.49 10.74
CA TYR A 329 -7.55 9.25 10.78
C TYR A 329 -8.47 9.15 9.58
N VAL A 330 -8.49 8.00 8.92
CA VAL A 330 -9.36 7.72 7.78
C VAL A 330 -10.17 6.47 8.05
N ARG A 331 -11.48 6.55 7.82
CA ARG A 331 -12.39 5.39 7.84
C ARG A 331 -13.08 5.25 6.50
N ILE A 332 -12.98 4.08 5.91
CA ILE A 332 -13.62 3.72 4.65
C ILE A 332 -14.53 2.52 4.87
N GLU A 333 -15.78 2.63 4.43
CA GLU A 333 -16.74 1.54 4.44
C GLU A 333 -17.06 1.13 3.00
N ASN A 334 -16.70 -0.11 2.64
CA ASN A 334 -16.89 -0.65 1.30
C ASN A 334 -16.94 -2.20 1.32
N LYS A 335 -17.03 -2.85 0.16
CA LYS A 335 -17.03 -4.32 0.03
C LYS A 335 -15.64 -4.93 -0.17
N GLN A 336 -14.59 -4.12 -0.22
CA GLN A 336 -13.25 -4.60 -0.48
C GLN A 336 -12.73 -5.49 0.66
N PRO A 337 -11.91 -6.52 0.36
CA PRO A 337 -11.26 -7.33 1.37
C PRO A 337 -10.18 -6.53 2.12
N ALA A 338 -9.65 -7.11 3.20
CA ALA A 338 -8.54 -6.53 3.94
C ALA A 338 -7.33 -6.24 3.03
N ILE A 339 -6.78 -5.02 3.13
CA ILE A 339 -5.56 -4.62 2.44
C ILE A 339 -4.37 -5.19 3.21
N LYS A 340 -3.85 -6.30 2.73
CA LYS A 340 -2.72 -7.00 3.34
C LYS A 340 -1.84 -7.60 2.27
N PRO A 341 -0.56 -7.86 2.57
CA PRO A 341 0.30 -8.57 1.65
C PRO A 341 -0.36 -9.86 1.20
N ALA A 342 -0.26 -10.17 -0.09
CA ALA A 342 -0.62 -11.50 -0.55
C ALA A 342 0.23 -12.50 0.25
N THR A 343 -0.40 -13.52 0.79
CA THR A 343 0.34 -14.64 1.38
C THR A 343 1.01 -15.38 0.22
N VAL A 344 2.13 -14.87 -0.25
CA VAL A 344 2.97 -15.60 -1.20
C VAL A 344 3.60 -16.74 -0.40
N THR A 345 2.95 -17.87 -0.43
CA THR A 345 3.57 -19.09 0.08
C THR A 345 4.65 -19.48 -0.92
N LYS A 346 5.88 -18.94 -0.75
CA LYS A 346 7.02 -19.41 -1.53
C LYS A 346 7.03 -20.93 -1.49
N LYS A 347 7.11 -21.55 -2.64
CA LYS A 347 7.13 -23.00 -2.79
C LYS A 347 8.45 -23.44 -3.35
N SER A 348 8.95 -24.57 -2.89
CA SER A 348 10.18 -25.16 -3.37
C SER A 348 9.97 -26.65 -3.69
N THR A 349 10.94 -27.25 -4.38
CA THR A 349 10.94 -28.68 -4.67
C THR A 349 11.81 -29.41 -3.66
N VAL A 350 11.27 -30.47 -3.05
CA VAL A 350 12.01 -31.35 -2.13
C VAL A 350 12.40 -32.62 -2.86
N THR A 351 13.70 -32.91 -2.92
CA THR A 351 14.25 -34.15 -3.47
C THR A 351 14.58 -35.09 -2.31
N ALA A 352 13.79 -36.14 -2.14
CA ALA A 352 13.99 -37.14 -1.09
C ALA A 352 14.76 -38.36 -1.64
N ASN A 353 15.92 -38.64 -1.05
CA ASN A 353 16.73 -39.82 -1.36
C ASN A 353 16.50 -40.88 -0.29
N VAL A 354 15.94 -42.03 -0.68
CA VAL A 354 15.60 -43.11 0.25
C VAL A 354 16.51 -44.32 0.00
N THR A 355 17.25 -44.70 1.02
CA THR A 355 18.20 -45.84 0.96
C THR A 355 17.99 -46.80 2.12
N SER A 356 18.46 -48.06 1.97
CA SER A 356 18.63 -49.04 3.03
C SER A 356 20.07 -49.59 2.95
N GLY A 357 20.93 -49.18 3.88
CA GLY A 357 22.37 -49.36 3.73
C GLY A 357 22.89 -48.56 2.51
N THR A 358 23.46 -49.27 1.53
CA THR A 358 23.93 -48.72 0.25
C THR A 358 22.91 -48.91 -0.88
N THR A 359 21.82 -49.65 -0.64
CA THR A 359 20.81 -50.00 -1.63
C THR A 359 19.75 -48.90 -1.74
N LYS A 360 19.41 -48.49 -2.94
CA LYS A 360 18.30 -47.57 -3.23
C LYS A 360 16.96 -48.26 -3.04
N VAL A 361 16.00 -47.59 -2.40
CA VAL A 361 14.70 -48.18 -2.13
C VAL A 361 13.65 -47.59 -3.09
N GLU A 362 13.21 -48.41 -4.04
CA GLU A 362 12.12 -48.08 -4.97
C GLU A 362 10.77 -48.27 -4.29
N GLY A 363 9.78 -47.46 -4.67
CA GLY A 363 8.37 -47.58 -4.24
C GLY A 363 8.16 -47.26 -2.73
N ALA A 364 9.03 -46.49 -2.12
CA ALA A 364 8.81 -45.95 -0.80
C ALA A 364 7.96 -44.66 -0.89
N THR A 365 6.90 -44.55 -0.10
CA THR A 365 6.08 -43.33 -0.02
C THR A 365 6.70 -42.36 0.96
N VAL A 366 7.07 -41.18 0.47
CA VAL A 366 7.55 -40.04 1.28
C VAL A 366 6.39 -39.08 1.48
N LYS A 367 6.05 -38.78 2.72
CA LYS A 367 4.98 -37.85 3.09
C LYS A 367 5.53 -36.72 3.97
N LEU A 368 5.24 -35.49 3.56
CA LEU A 368 5.50 -34.28 4.32
C LEU A 368 4.17 -33.74 4.88
N THR A 369 4.08 -33.49 6.16
CA THR A 369 2.92 -32.89 6.83
C THR A 369 3.35 -31.59 7.48
N LYS A 370 2.69 -30.47 7.16
CA LYS A 370 3.08 -29.15 7.68
C LYS A 370 2.89 -29.08 9.18
N TYR A 371 3.84 -28.52 9.91
CA TYR A 371 3.81 -28.48 11.37
C TYR A 371 2.72 -27.54 11.90
N THR A 372 2.40 -26.49 11.17
CA THR A 372 1.39 -25.47 11.51
C THR A 372 -0.02 -25.83 11.05
N ASP A 373 -0.13 -26.76 10.09
CA ASP A 373 -1.41 -27.24 9.56
C ASP A 373 -1.32 -28.73 9.17
N SER A 374 -1.88 -29.58 9.98
CA SER A 374 -1.84 -31.04 9.76
C SER A 374 -2.71 -31.53 8.58
N ALA A 375 -3.60 -30.69 8.06
CA ALA A 375 -4.36 -30.98 6.85
C ALA A 375 -3.53 -30.78 5.57
N GLU A 376 -2.51 -29.92 5.64
CA GLU A 376 -1.61 -29.63 4.51
C GLU A 376 -0.53 -30.70 4.38
N THR A 377 -0.70 -31.61 3.42
CA THR A 377 0.21 -32.75 3.20
C THR A 377 0.64 -32.86 1.74
N TYR A 378 1.92 -33.24 1.55
CA TYR A 378 2.54 -33.46 0.24
C TYR A 378 3.14 -34.86 0.24
N SER A 379 2.94 -35.66 -0.81
CA SER A 379 3.48 -37.00 -0.87
C SER A 379 3.88 -37.41 -2.28
N GLU A 380 4.97 -38.19 -2.38
CA GLU A 380 5.46 -38.75 -3.63
C GLU A 380 6.09 -40.12 -3.35
N THR A 381 6.19 -40.95 -4.40
CA THR A 381 6.75 -42.30 -4.29
C THR A 381 8.14 -42.35 -4.96
N THR A 382 9.11 -43.01 -4.34
CA THR A 382 10.45 -43.13 -4.91
C THR A 382 10.47 -44.00 -6.18
N ALA A 383 11.16 -43.50 -7.20
CA ALA A 383 11.45 -44.23 -8.42
C ALA A 383 12.53 -45.33 -8.19
N ALA A 384 12.89 -46.08 -9.23
CA ALA A 384 13.94 -47.10 -9.19
C ALA A 384 15.31 -46.53 -8.76
N THR A 385 15.53 -45.25 -8.90
CA THR A 385 16.70 -44.52 -8.42
C THR A 385 16.71 -44.29 -6.91
N GLY A 386 15.62 -44.65 -6.18
CA GLY A 386 15.44 -44.36 -4.76
C GLY A 386 15.14 -42.90 -4.47
N VAL A 387 14.78 -42.12 -5.51
CA VAL A 387 14.50 -40.67 -5.41
C VAL A 387 13.02 -40.38 -5.58
N ALA A 388 12.46 -39.58 -4.69
CA ALA A 388 11.13 -38.95 -4.85
C ALA A 388 11.29 -37.43 -4.97
N THR A 389 10.64 -36.83 -5.97
CA THR A 389 10.67 -35.37 -6.18
C THR A 389 9.29 -34.79 -5.88
N ILE A 390 9.16 -34.08 -4.76
CA ILE A 390 7.92 -33.45 -4.32
C ILE A 390 7.97 -31.98 -4.70
N SER A 391 7.18 -31.57 -5.69
CA SER A 391 7.15 -30.21 -6.21
C SER A 391 6.12 -29.35 -5.46
N ASN A 392 6.28 -28.02 -5.54
CA ASN A 392 5.33 -27.05 -5.00
C ASN A 392 5.08 -27.15 -3.48
N VAL A 393 6.09 -27.55 -2.71
CA VAL A 393 6.00 -27.61 -1.24
C VAL A 393 6.26 -26.22 -0.66
N PRO A 394 5.32 -25.61 0.08
CA PRO A 394 5.53 -24.32 0.74
C PRO A 394 6.73 -24.35 1.68
N LEU A 395 7.42 -23.20 1.83
CA LEU A 395 8.51 -23.09 2.81
C LEU A 395 7.98 -23.29 4.23
N GLY A 396 8.79 -23.87 5.09
CA GLY A 396 8.41 -24.09 6.48
C GLY A 396 8.85 -25.44 7.03
N LYS A 397 8.42 -25.73 8.25
CA LYS A 397 8.79 -26.96 8.97
C LYS A 397 7.73 -28.05 8.76
N TYR A 398 8.21 -29.22 8.38
CA TYR A 398 7.38 -30.40 8.09
C TYR A 398 7.75 -31.60 8.97
N LYS A 399 6.75 -32.38 9.35
CA LYS A 399 6.91 -33.75 9.81
C LYS A 399 7.09 -34.62 8.57
N VAL A 400 8.14 -35.43 8.56
CA VAL A 400 8.47 -36.38 7.48
C VAL A 400 8.06 -37.78 7.93
N GLU A 401 7.33 -38.49 7.09
CA GLU A 401 7.05 -39.91 7.25
C GLU A 401 7.44 -40.63 5.96
N VAL A 402 8.24 -41.69 6.08
CA VAL A 402 8.59 -42.53 4.93
C VAL A 402 8.22 -43.98 5.26
N SER A 403 7.45 -44.59 4.38
CA SER A 403 6.94 -45.94 4.56
C SER A 403 7.15 -46.81 3.30
N LYS A 404 7.49 -48.07 3.51
CA LYS A 404 7.59 -49.12 2.49
C LYS A 404 7.35 -50.48 3.15
N THR A 405 6.61 -51.36 2.49
CA THR A 405 6.42 -52.76 2.93
C THR A 405 7.79 -53.45 3.04
N GLY A 406 8.01 -54.17 4.20
CA GLY A 406 9.26 -54.80 4.49
C GLY A 406 10.31 -53.90 5.18
N TYR A 407 9.96 -52.67 5.50
CA TYR A 407 10.82 -51.72 6.21
C TYR A 407 10.09 -51.12 7.44
N LYS A 408 10.87 -50.74 8.46
CA LYS A 408 10.35 -49.93 9.57
C LYS A 408 10.05 -48.52 9.07
N LYS A 409 8.86 -48.01 9.48
CA LYS A 409 8.46 -46.62 9.14
C LYS A 409 9.47 -45.63 9.73
N TYR A 410 9.95 -44.73 8.89
CA TYR A 410 10.78 -43.59 9.30
C TYR A 410 9.89 -42.40 9.66
N THR A 411 10.23 -41.70 10.73
CA THR A 411 9.63 -40.40 11.10
C THR A 411 10.73 -39.43 11.50
N GLY A 412 10.62 -38.19 10.98
CA GLY A 412 11.59 -37.13 11.22
C GLY A 412 10.97 -35.74 11.04
N THR A 413 11.80 -34.73 11.04
CA THR A 413 11.42 -33.36 10.73
C THR A 413 12.35 -32.82 9.64
N TYR A 414 11.81 -31.99 8.76
CA TYR A 414 12.54 -31.30 7.72
C TYR A 414 12.06 -29.86 7.57
N THR A 415 12.97 -28.94 7.30
CA THR A 415 12.61 -27.56 7.01
C THR A 415 12.86 -27.29 5.52
N VAL A 416 11.78 -26.97 4.80
CA VAL A 416 11.84 -26.55 3.39
C VAL A 416 12.23 -25.09 3.34
N ILE A 417 13.31 -24.80 2.63
CA ILE A 417 13.87 -23.47 2.44
C ILE A 417 13.77 -23.03 0.97
N ASP A 418 13.96 -21.76 0.71
CA ASP A 418 14.10 -21.27 -0.65
C ASP A 418 15.41 -21.80 -1.28
N GLY A 419 15.29 -22.42 -2.46
CA GLY A 419 16.43 -23.07 -3.15
C GLY A 419 16.43 -24.59 -3.07
N THR A 420 17.62 -25.20 -2.96
CA THR A 420 17.81 -26.66 -3.03
C THR A 420 17.44 -27.34 -1.70
N ASN A 421 16.49 -28.26 -1.75
CA ASN A 421 16.04 -29.05 -0.61
C ASN A 421 16.32 -30.55 -0.84
N ASN A 422 17.32 -31.11 -0.19
CA ASN A 422 17.67 -32.51 -0.24
C ASN A 422 17.35 -33.18 1.10
N LEU A 423 16.51 -34.21 1.06
CA LEU A 423 16.08 -34.99 2.21
C LEU A 423 16.63 -36.42 2.12
N ASP A 424 17.62 -36.74 2.90
CA ASP A 424 18.21 -38.09 2.92
C ASP A 424 17.56 -38.93 4.01
N VAL A 425 17.00 -40.08 3.63
CA VAL A 425 16.30 -41.01 4.52
C VAL A 425 16.92 -42.41 4.43
N LYS A 426 17.25 -42.97 5.58
CA LYS A 426 17.73 -44.37 5.68
C LYS A 426 16.65 -45.23 6.30
N LEU A 427 16.08 -46.19 5.53
CA LEU A 427 15.14 -47.15 6.01
C LEU A 427 15.88 -48.40 6.57
N ILE A 428 15.33 -48.96 7.62
CA ILE A 428 15.80 -50.18 8.24
C ILE A 428 14.84 -51.32 7.82
N ALA A 429 15.35 -52.38 7.26
CA ALA A 429 14.53 -53.58 6.95
C ALA A 429 13.85 -54.12 8.21
N SER A 430 12.56 -54.46 8.13
CA SER A 430 11.86 -55.17 9.17
C SER A 430 12.47 -56.58 9.23
N ALA A 431 12.79 -57.08 10.44
CA ALA A 431 13.13 -58.50 10.60
C ALA A 431 11.92 -59.30 10.09
N ALA A 432 12.18 -60.24 9.16
CA ALA A 432 11.17 -61.17 8.73
C ALA A 432 10.73 -61.92 9.98
N GLY A 433 9.45 -61.80 10.35
CA GLY A 433 8.87 -62.56 11.45
C GLY A 433 9.08 -64.06 11.14
N SER A 434 9.83 -64.71 12.03
CA SER A 434 9.94 -66.14 12.06
C SER A 434 8.61 -66.78 12.46
#